data_e642e90f9513563ace3c7d2154c0a2f2
#
_entry.id   e642e90f9513563ace3c7d2154c0a2f2
#
_cell.length_a   1.000
_cell.length_b   1.000
_cell.length_c   1.000
_cell.angle_alpha   90.00
_cell.angle_beta   90.00
_cell.angle_gamma   90.00
#
_symmetry.space_group_name_H-M   'P 1'
#
loop_
_entity.id
_entity.type
_entity.pdbx_description
1 polymer ?
#
loop_
_entity_poly.entity_id
_entity_poly.type
_entity_poly.pdbx_seq_one_letter_code
_entity_poly.pdbx_strand_id
1 'polypeptide(L)'
;IGNPFGIGQTVTSGIVSAAARTQKGISEFGFFIQTDAAINPGNSGGALIGLDGELMGVNTAIYSRTGTSNGIGFAIPANMVKSVLSAALDGGTLVRPWMGFQGQTVSSDIAASMGLDRPGGVIVDSLYPGGPAEKAGIDVGDVILAIDEHEVIDDGSLQFRIATKSIDDTVMLVVLKQGSPTELALKLNLPPENPARSITKLDGKHPFQGVTVANLSPRYNEEIHIDSMKTGVIITAIDGATPAAQYGYVRLGDVFVLVNSQRIDTVADLMRSLEATSEQYIFRVERQGRLLECGIQGRSIRCGEIR
;
A
#
# COMPACT_ATOMS: atom_id res chain seq x y z
N ILE A 1 -22.79 -13.00 -15.49
CA ILE A 1 -23.80 -12.45 -16.41
C ILE A 1 -23.17 -11.25 -17.12
N GLY A 2 -23.47 -11.07 -18.43
CA GLY A 2 -22.95 -9.93 -19.17
C GLY A 2 -23.45 -9.89 -20.60
N ASN A 3 -22.82 -9.05 -21.43
CA ASN A 3 -23.11 -8.93 -22.86
C ASN A 3 -21.80 -9.06 -23.67
N PRO A 4 -21.21 -10.29 -23.69
CA PRO A 4 -19.92 -10.51 -24.36
C PRO A 4 -20.03 -10.19 -25.85
N PHE A 5 -19.05 -9.42 -26.34
CA PHE A 5 -18.96 -9.00 -27.75
C PHE A 5 -20.17 -8.20 -28.29
N GLY A 6 -21.08 -7.75 -27.41
CA GLY A 6 -22.28 -7.00 -27.82
C GLY A 6 -23.36 -7.85 -28.55
N ILE A 7 -23.29 -9.17 -28.45
CA ILE A 7 -24.21 -10.06 -29.16
C ILE A 7 -25.48 -10.41 -28.38
N GLY A 8 -25.67 -9.78 -27.21
CA GLY A 8 -26.84 -9.97 -26.36
C GLY A 8 -26.50 -10.48 -24.96
N GLN A 9 -27.50 -10.47 -24.09
CA GLN A 9 -27.33 -10.92 -22.70
C GLN A 9 -26.96 -12.42 -22.66
N THR A 10 -25.89 -12.73 -21.95
CA THR A 10 -25.34 -14.08 -21.84
C THR A 10 -25.10 -14.42 -20.37
N VAL A 11 -25.39 -15.67 -20.03
CA VAL A 11 -25.07 -16.27 -18.73
C VAL A 11 -24.02 -17.36 -18.97
N THR A 12 -22.92 -17.30 -18.25
CA THR A 12 -21.93 -18.37 -18.16
C THR A 12 -21.91 -18.94 -16.75
N SER A 13 -21.53 -20.20 -16.59
CA SER A 13 -21.43 -20.83 -15.27
C SER A 13 -20.05 -21.43 -15.05
N GLY A 14 -19.69 -21.57 -13.78
CA GLY A 14 -18.45 -22.16 -13.33
C GLY A 14 -18.42 -22.27 -11.82
N ILE A 15 -17.23 -22.40 -11.25
CA ILE A 15 -17.01 -22.46 -9.80
C ILE A 15 -16.12 -21.31 -9.32
N VAL A 16 -16.16 -21.02 -8.02
CA VAL A 16 -15.17 -20.20 -7.36
C VAL A 16 -13.88 -20.99 -7.20
N SER A 17 -12.85 -20.61 -7.94
CA SER A 17 -11.53 -21.28 -7.93
C SER A 17 -10.65 -20.77 -6.79
N ALA A 18 -10.85 -19.49 -6.34
CA ALA A 18 -10.22 -18.89 -5.16
C ALA A 18 -11.03 -17.68 -4.67
N ALA A 19 -11.10 -17.49 -3.36
CA ALA A 19 -11.95 -16.46 -2.76
C ALA A 19 -11.25 -15.10 -2.53
N ALA A 20 -9.93 -15.06 -2.42
CA ALA A 20 -9.16 -13.84 -2.13
C ALA A 20 -7.80 -13.89 -2.84
N ARG A 21 -7.81 -13.92 -4.17
CA ARG A 21 -6.59 -13.95 -4.95
C ARG A 21 -6.01 -12.55 -5.06
N THR A 22 -4.78 -12.36 -4.58
CA THR A 22 -4.02 -11.12 -4.82
C THR A 22 -3.40 -11.17 -6.21
N GLN A 23 -3.81 -10.24 -7.09
CA GLN A 23 -3.23 -10.11 -8.43
C GLN A 23 -2.71 -8.70 -8.62
N LYS A 24 -1.39 -8.54 -8.51
CA LYS A 24 -0.73 -7.24 -8.76
C LYS A 24 -0.95 -6.82 -10.22
N GLY A 25 -1.32 -5.55 -10.43
CA GLY A 25 -1.43 -4.94 -11.76
C GLY A 25 -2.83 -4.97 -12.39
N ILE A 26 -3.85 -5.57 -11.77
CA ILE A 26 -5.24 -5.53 -12.26
C ILE A 26 -6.02 -4.38 -11.60
N SER A 27 -5.84 -4.14 -10.31
CA SER A 27 -6.41 -3.00 -9.59
C SER A 27 -5.61 -2.68 -8.32
N GLU A 28 -5.82 -1.49 -7.79
CA GLU A 28 -5.27 -1.05 -6.50
C GLU A 28 -5.81 -1.87 -5.32
N PHE A 29 -6.97 -2.48 -5.47
CA PHE A 29 -7.60 -3.30 -4.43
C PHE A 29 -7.03 -4.70 -4.32
N GLY A 30 -6.41 -5.22 -5.38
CA GLY A 30 -5.63 -6.47 -5.37
C GLY A 30 -6.37 -7.75 -5.03
N PHE A 31 -7.64 -7.70 -4.60
CA PHE A 31 -8.39 -8.85 -4.09
C PHE A 31 -9.52 -9.23 -5.03
N PHE A 32 -9.48 -10.46 -5.53
CA PHE A 32 -10.43 -10.92 -6.50
C PHE A 32 -10.98 -12.29 -6.13
N ILE A 33 -12.25 -12.52 -6.43
CA ILE A 33 -12.79 -13.86 -6.59
C ILE A 33 -12.29 -14.38 -7.92
N GLN A 34 -11.57 -15.49 -7.92
CA GLN A 34 -11.20 -16.20 -9.14
C GLN A 34 -12.31 -17.20 -9.49
N THR A 35 -12.69 -17.24 -10.76
CA THR A 35 -13.68 -18.20 -11.29
C THR A 35 -13.21 -18.76 -12.64
N ASP A 36 -13.62 -19.97 -12.96
CA ASP A 36 -13.47 -20.59 -14.27
C ASP A 36 -14.67 -20.33 -15.19
N ALA A 37 -15.74 -19.70 -14.68
CA ALA A 37 -16.82 -19.21 -15.52
C ALA A 37 -16.26 -18.34 -16.64
N ALA A 38 -16.68 -18.57 -17.88
CA ALA A 38 -16.12 -17.87 -19.04
C ALA A 38 -16.43 -16.37 -18.97
N ILE A 39 -15.41 -15.56 -18.66
CA ILE A 39 -15.45 -14.09 -18.71
C ILE A 39 -14.76 -13.65 -19.99
N ASN A 40 -15.44 -12.85 -20.80
CA ASN A 40 -14.93 -12.29 -22.05
C ASN A 40 -15.20 -10.78 -22.11
N PRO A 41 -14.56 -10.02 -23.01
CA PRO A 41 -14.84 -8.61 -23.21
C PRO A 41 -16.35 -8.37 -23.43
N GLY A 42 -16.93 -7.47 -22.60
CA GLY A 42 -18.37 -7.21 -22.52
C GLY A 42 -19.04 -7.80 -21.27
N ASN A 43 -18.39 -8.71 -20.54
CA ASN A 43 -18.85 -9.19 -19.24
C ASN A 43 -18.35 -8.31 -18.07
N SER A 44 -17.34 -7.49 -18.27
CA SER A 44 -16.83 -6.55 -17.25
C SER A 44 -17.93 -5.58 -16.81
N GLY A 45 -18.10 -5.40 -15.48
CA GLY A 45 -19.21 -4.67 -14.87
C GLY A 45 -20.48 -5.52 -14.68
N GLY A 46 -20.56 -6.73 -15.26
CA GLY A 46 -21.64 -7.67 -15.05
C GLY A 46 -21.52 -8.42 -13.73
N ALA A 47 -22.64 -8.98 -13.27
CA ALA A 47 -22.72 -9.66 -11.99
C ALA A 47 -22.12 -11.09 -12.03
N LEU A 48 -21.38 -11.44 -10.96
CA LEU A 48 -21.11 -12.81 -10.56
C LEU A 48 -22.12 -13.17 -9.46
N ILE A 49 -23.00 -14.13 -9.72
CA ILE A 49 -24.13 -14.45 -8.85
C ILE A 49 -23.97 -15.89 -8.34
N GLY A 50 -24.26 -16.11 -7.06
CA GLY A 50 -24.32 -17.42 -6.42
C GLY A 50 -25.58 -18.21 -6.81
N LEU A 51 -25.61 -19.47 -6.44
CA LEU A 51 -26.79 -20.33 -6.69
C LEU A 51 -28.02 -19.91 -5.88
N ASP A 52 -27.83 -19.16 -4.81
CA ASP A 52 -28.85 -18.54 -3.96
C ASP A 52 -29.45 -17.25 -4.57
N GLY A 53 -28.90 -16.79 -5.70
CA GLY A 53 -29.27 -15.53 -6.35
C GLY A 53 -28.56 -14.28 -5.76
N GLU A 54 -27.66 -14.43 -4.79
CA GLU A 54 -26.96 -13.33 -4.19
C GLU A 54 -25.78 -12.85 -5.07
N LEU A 55 -25.50 -11.55 -5.03
CA LEU A 55 -24.36 -10.95 -5.71
C LEU A 55 -23.07 -11.32 -4.97
N MET A 56 -22.27 -12.19 -5.56
CA MET A 56 -20.93 -12.55 -5.05
C MET A 56 -19.87 -11.52 -5.43
N GLY A 57 -19.98 -10.93 -6.62
CA GLY A 57 -19.01 -9.96 -7.10
C GLY A 57 -19.38 -9.33 -8.43
N VAL A 58 -18.50 -8.43 -8.89
CA VAL A 58 -18.61 -7.74 -10.17
C VAL A 58 -17.44 -8.17 -11.06
N ASN A 59 -17.75 -8.75 -12.22
CA ASN A 59 -16.75 -9.21 -13.18
C ASN A 59 -15.85 -8.05 -13.62
N THR A 60 -14.54 -8.24 -13.67
CA THR A 60 -13.62 -7.15 -14.00
C THR A 60 -12.57 -7.52 -15.03
N ALA A 61 -11.84 -8.60 -14.87
CA ALA A 61 -10.69 -8.94 -15.68
C ALA A 61 -10.56 -10.43 -15.94
N ILE A 62 -9.70 -10.78 -16.90
CA ILE A 62 -9.25 -12.15 -17.16
C ILE A 62 -7.71 -12.19 -17.19
N TYR A 63 -7.16 -13.34 -16.81
CA TYR A 63 -5.75 -13.62 -17.03
C TYR A 63 -5.61 -14.30 -18.40
N SER A 64 -5.29 -13.54 -19.45
CA SER A 64 -5.26 -14.04 -20.81
C SER A 64 -4.21 -13.34 -21.65
N ARG A 65 -3.49 -14.09 -22.47
CA ARG A 65 -2.57 -13.54 -23.48
C ARG A 65 -3.27 -13.24 -24.82
N THR A 66 -4.42 -13.84 -25.05
CA THR A 66 -5.19 -13.71 -26.30
C THR A 66 -6.37 -12.76 -26.19
N GLY A 67 -6.68 -12.27 -24.97
CA GLY A 67 -7.84 -11.42 -24.72
C GLY A 67 -9.18 -12.15 -24.60
N THR A 68 -9.17 -13.49 -24.64
CA THR A 68 -10.36 -14.32 -24.46
C THR A 68 -10.21 -15.21 -23.22
N SER A 69 -11.32 -15.69 -22.68
CA SER A 69 -11.34 -16.56 -21.51
C SER A 69 -10.52 -17.84 -21.73
N ASN A 70 -9.69 -18.16 -20.77
CA ASN A 70 -8.93 -19.42 -20.68
C ASN A 70 -9.23 -20.17 -19.37
N GLY A 71 -10.38 -19.89 -18.73
CA GLY A 71 -10.76 -20.48 -17.45
C GLY A 71 -10.17 -19.77 -16.22
N ILE A 72 -9.60 -18.57 -16.40
CA ILE A 72 -9.14 -17.74 -15.29
C ILE A 72 -9.76 -16.35 -15.42
N GLY A 73 -10.88 -16.16 -14.74
CA GLY A 73 -11.59 -14.90 -14.63
C GLY A 73 -11.52 -14.33 -13.22
N PHE A 74 -11.67 -13.02 -13.11
CA PHE A 74 -11.63 -12.29 -11.85
C PHE A 74 -12.86 -11.41 -11.67
N ALA A 75 -13.44 -11.45 -10.47
CA ALA A 75 -14.50 -10.55 -10.05
C ALA A 75 -14.10 -9.83 -8.76
N ILE A 76 -14.48 -8.55 -8.65
CA ILE A 76 -14.34 -7.78 -7.41
C ILE A 76 -15.41 -8.28 -6.44
N PRO A 77 -15.06 -8.71 -5.21
CA PRO A 77 -16.03 -9.20 -4.24
C PRO A 77 -17.11 -8.15 -3.89
N ALA A 78 -18.35 -8.59 -3.70
CA ALA A 78 -19.50 -7.71 -3.45
C ALA A 78 -19.35 -6.86 -2.17
N ASN A 79 -18.71 -7.39 -1.13
CA ASN A 79 -18.40 -6.65 0.10
C ASN A 79 -17.43 -5.49 -0.15
N MET A 80 -16.44 -5.66 -1.03
CA MET A 80 -15.57 -4.55 -1.45
C MET A 80 -16.31 -3.51 -2.29
N VAL A 81 -17.18 -3.95 -3.20
CA VAL A 81 -18.05 -3.04 -3.97
C VAL A 81 -18.91 -2.21 -3.02
N LYS A 82 -19.46 -2.83 -1.96
CA LYS A 82 -20.23 -2.13 -0.93
C LYS A 82 -19.44 -1.06 -0.22
N SER A 83 -18.19 -1.34 0.18
CA SER A 83 -17.31 -0.35 0.84
C SER A 83 -17.02 0.86 -0.08
N VAL A 84 -16.72 0.59 -1.36
CA VAL A 84 -16.49 1.66 -2.36
C VAL A 84 -17.75 2.49 -2.58
N LEU A 85 -18.91 1.83 -2.70
CA LEU A 85 -20.19 2.51 -2.91
C LEU A 85 -20.56 3.39 -1.71
N SER A 86 -20.39 2.89 -0.49
CA SER A 86 -20.64 3.69 0.72
C SER A 86 -19.75 4.93 0.76
N ALA A 87 -18.44 4.80 0.50
CA ALA A 87 -17.54 5.93 0.44
C ALA A 87 -17.94 6.96 -0.64
N ALA A 88 -18.35 6.48 -1.83
CA ALA A 88 -18.78 7.35 -2.92
C ALA A 88 -20.08 8.10 -2.61
N LEU A 89 -21.04 7.46 -1.93
CA LEU A 89 -22.31 8.09 -1.53
C LEU A 89 -22.11 9.14 -0.44
N ASP A 90 -21.15 8.92 0.46
CA ASP A 90 -20.80 9.86 1.51
C ASP A 90 -19.94 11.04 1.01
N GLY A 91 -19.68 11.11 -0.31
CA GLY A 91 -18.89 12.16 -0.95
C GLY A 91 -17.43 12.16 -0.54
N GLY A 92 -16.96 11.06 0.05
CA GLY A 92 -15.61 10.90 0.61
C GLY A 92 -14.66 10.14 -0.30
N THR A 93 -13.38 10.25 0.02
CA THR A 93 -12.34 9.38 -0.51
C THR A 93 -12.43 8.03 0.20
N LEU A 94 -12.28 6.94 -0.53
CA LEU A 94 -12.19 5.61 0.08
C LEU A 94 -10.95 5.57 0.98
N VAL A 95 -11.17 5.58 2.29
CA VAL A 95 -10.11 5.42 3.27
C VAL A 95 -10.19 4.02 3.85
N ARG A 96 -9.07 3.31 3.81
CA ARG A 96 -9.00 1.93 4.35
C ARG A 96 -8.79 1.97 5.85
N PRO A 97 -9.43 1.05 6.60
CA PRO A 97 -9.08 0.83 7.99
C PRO A 97 -7.62 0.42 8.11
N TRP A 98 -6.95 0.93 9.12
CA TRP A 98 -5.52 0.76 9.31
C TRP A 98 -5.20 0.02 10.61
N MET A 99 -4.31 -0.96 10.51
CA MET A 99 -3.91 -1.80 11.65
C MET A 99 -2.72 -1.23 12.43
N GLY A 100 -1.90 -0.40 11.80
CA GLY A 100 -0.71 0.17 12.44
C GLY A 100 0.50 -0.76 12.49
N PHE A 101 0.55 -1.78 11.64
CA PHE A 101 1.73 -2.63 11.46
C PHE A 101 1.93 -3.00 9.99
N GLN A 102 3.14 -3.42 9.67
CA GLN A 102 3.47 -4.17 8.46
C GLN A 102 3.92 -5.57 8.81
N GLY A 103 3.77 -6.47 7.85
CA GLY A 103 4.22 -7.84 7.99
C GLY A 103 4.39 -8.50 6.63
N GLN A 104 4.93 -9.69 6.67
CA GLN A 104 5.11 -10.52 5.50
C GLN A 104 4.49 -11.89 5.71
N THR A 105 4.08 -12.51 4.61
CA THR A 105 3.55 -13.88 4.63
C THR A 105 4.60 -14.84 5.20
N VAL A 106 4.18 -15.69 6.12
CA VAL A 106 5.03 -16.74 6.69
C VAL A 106 5.31 -17.81 5.64
N SER A 107 6.52 -17.78 5.09
CA SER A 107 7.02 -18.79 4.15
C SER A 107 7.34 -20.12 4.86
N SER A 108 7.60 -21.18 4.08
CA SER A 108 8.02 -22.49 4.63
C SER A 108 9.28 -22.38 5.48
N ASP A 109 10.23 -21.51 5.09
CA ASP A 109 11.49 -21.33 5.84
C ASP A 109 11.26 -20.63 7.17
N ILE A 110 10.39 -19.58 7.16
CA ILE A 110 10.00 -18.86 8.39
C ILE A 110 9.23 -19.82 9.31
N ALA A 111 8.25 -20.58 8.79
CA ALA A 111 7.49 -21.54 9.55
C ALA A 111 8.41 -22.57 10.24
N ALA A 112 9.36 -23.14 9.50
CA ALA A 112 10.32 -24.08 10.05
C ALA A 112 11.18 -23.47 11.17
N SER A 113 11.62 -22.22 11.01
CA SER A 113 12.42 -21.52 12.02
C SER A 113 11.64 -21.19 13.30
N MET A 114 10.32 -21.04 13.19
CA MET A 114 9.41 -20.74 14.30
C MET A 114 8.77 -21.98 14.92
N GLY A 115 9.03 -23.18 14.38
CA GLY A 115 8.44 -24.43 14.84
C GLY A 115 6.95 -24.55 14.52
N LEU A 116 6.48 -23.91 13.46
CA LEU A 116 5.11 -24.04 12.97
C LEU A 116 4.97 -25.31 12.10
N ASP A 117 3.86 -26.01 12.25
CA ASP A 117 3.59 -27.25 11.50
C ASP A 117 3.44 -27.03 9.98
N ARG A 118 3.03 -25.82 9.60
CA ARG A 118 2.81 -25.44 8.19
C ARG A 118 3.05 -23.95 7.97
N PRO A 119 3.40 -23.52 6.74
CA PRO A 119 3.41 -22.12 6.38
C PRO A 119 2.00 -21.57 6.42
N GLY A 120 1.86 -20.29 6.79
CA GLY A 120 0.61 -19.56 6.87
C GLY A 120 0.67 -18.50 7.97
N GLY A 121 -0.17 -17.48 7.83
CA GLY A 121 -0.14 -16.30 8.69
C GLY A 121 0.74 -15.18 8.15
N VAL A 122 0.75 -14.09 8.90
CA VAL A 122 1.54 -12.88 8.64
C VAL A 122 2.42 -12.59 9.84
N ILE A 123 3.74 -12.65 9.67
CA ILE A 123 4.69 -12.23 10.70
C ILE A 123 4.81 -10.71 10.68
N VAL A 124 4.67 -10.08 11.84
CA VAL A 124 4.80 -8.64 12.02
C VAL A 124 6.28 -8.25 11.96
N ASP A 125 6.68 -7.44 11.00
CA ASP A 125 8.06 -6.96 10.83
C ASP A 125 8.27 -5.53 11.34
N SER A 126 7.21 -4.70 11.37
CA SER A 126 7.28 -3.34 11.90
C SER A 126 5.95 -2.88 12.49
N LEU A 127 6.04 -1.99 13.49
CA LEU A 127 4.91 -1.36 14.16
C LEU A 127 5.00 0.16 14.06
N TYR A 128 3.85 0.79 13.88
CA TYR A 128 3.77 2.24 13.99
C TYR A 128 3.68 2.64 15.46
N PRO A 129 4.59 3.49 15.96
CA PRO A 129 4.60 3.90 17.37
C PRO A 129 3.28 4.55 17.79
N GLY A 130 2.67 4.08 18.86
CA GLY A 130 1.35 4.52 19.33
C GLY A 130 0.18 4.10 18.43
N GLY A 131 0.42 3.21 17.47
CA GLY A 131 -0.58 2.69 16.53
C GLY A 131 -1.57 1.70 17.17
N PRO A 132 -2.60 1.29 16.43
CA PRO A 132 -3.59 0.33 16.89
C PRO A 132 -2.98 -1.01 17.31
N ALA A 133 -2.08 -1.57 16.53
CA ALA A 133 -1.43 -2.86 16.81
C ALA A 133 -0.61 -2.84 18.10
N GLU A 134 0.22 -1.80 18.28
CA GLU A 134 1.01 -1.65 19.52
C GLU A 134 0.09 -1.52 20.74
N LYS A 135 -1.00 -0.73 20.63
CA LYS A 135 -1.99 -0.58 21.72
C LYS A 135 -2.75 -1.87 22.01
N ALA A 136 -2.93 -2.73 21.01
CA ALA A 136 -3.53 -4.05 21.19
C ALA A 136 -2.55 -5.06 21.81
N GLY A 137 -1.27 -4.70 21.96
CA GLY A 137 -0.24 -5.57 22.53
C GLY A 137 0.40 -6.51 21.51
N ILE A 138 0.39 -6.16 20.23
CA ILE A 138 1.13 -6.86 19.18
C ILE A 138 2.58 -6.37 19.21
N ASP A 139 3.52 -7.30 19.06
CA ASP A 139 4.96 -7.03 19.01
C ASP A 139 5.56 -7.45 17.65
N VAL A 140 6.70 -6.87 17.30
CA VAL A 140 7.48 -7.32 16.14
C VAL A 140 7.94 -8.76 16.37
N GLY A 141 7.72 -9.61 15.37
CA GLY A 141 7.98 -11.04 15.44
C GLY A 141 6.76 -11.89 15.81
N ASP A 142 5.66 -11.29 16.24
CA ASP A 142 4.39 -12.00 16.40
C ASP A 142 3.83 -12.44 15.04
N VAL A 143 3.04 -13.52 15.01
CA VAL A 143 2.40 -14.03 13.79
C VAL A 143 0.89 -13.94 13.91
N ILE A 144 0.27 -13.24 12.99
CA ILE A 144 -1.20 -13.17 12.87
C ILE A 144 -1.68 -14.45 12.17
N LEU A 145 -2.42 -15.28 12.89
CA LEU A 145 -2.93 -16.58 12.40
C LEU A 145 -4.37 -16.53 11.94
N ALA A 146 -5.19 -15.68 12.57
CA ALA A 146 -6.60 -15.51 12.19
C ALA A 146 -7.08 -14.10 12.50
N ILE A 147 -8.13 -13.68 11.80
CA ILE A 147 -8.91 -12.47 12.05
C ILE A 147 -10.39 -12.83 12.11
N ASP A 148 -11.03 -12.48 13.21
CA ASP A 148 -12.38 -12.95 13.57
C ASP A 148 -12.41 -14.48 13.50
N GLU A 149 -13.34 -15.09 12.76
CA GLU A 149 -13.46 -16.54 12.59
C GLU A 149 -12.69 -17.07 11.36
N HIS A 150 -11.81 -16.24 10.74
CA HIS A 150 -11.20 -16.58 9.48
C HIS A 150 -9.69 -16.73 9.60
N GLU A 151 -9.18 -17.86 9.12
CA GLU A 151 -7.75 -18.11 9.02
C GLU A 151 -7.06 -17.08 8.11
N VAL A 152 -5.90 -16.59 8.52
CA VAL A 152 -4.99 -15.77 7.72
C VAL A 152 -3.96 -16.68 7.09
N ILE A 153 -4.06 -16.86 5.77
CA ILE A 153 -3.14 -17.73 5.02
C ILE A 153 -1.90 -16.95 4.60
N ASP A 154 -2.09 -15.69 4.21
CA ASP A 154 -1.06 -14.78 3.69
C ASP A 154 -1.43 -13.31 3.98
N ASP A 155 -0.52 -12.39 3.67
CA ASP A 155 -0.76 -10.94 3.79
C ASP A 155 -1.98 -10.51 2.98
N GLY A 156 -2.14 -11.04 1.76
CA GLY A 156 -3.31 -10.73 0.93
C GLY A 156 -4.63 -11.06 1.62
N SER A 157 -4.75 -12.22 2.24
CA SER A 157 -5.97 -12.63 2.95
C SER A 157 -6.25 -11.74 4.16
N LEU A 158 -5.22 -11.30 4.90
CA LEU A 158 -5.36 -10.36 6.00
C LEU A 158 -5.84 -8.99 5.51
N GLN A 159 -5.15 -8.42 4.51
CA GLN A 159 -5.49 -7.11 3.93
C GLN A 159 -6.92 -7.10 3.36
N PHE A 160 -7.35 -8.19 2.71
CA PHE A 160 -8.71 -8.33 2.23
C PHE A 160 -9.74 -8.23 3.36
N ARG A 161 -9.52 -8.96 4.46
CA ARG A 161 -10.43 -8.93 5.61
C ARG A 161 -10.54 -7.53 6.21
N ILE A 162 -9.42 -6.84 6.36
CA ILE A 162 -9.37 -5.47 6.87
C ILE A 162 -10.06 -4.49 5.91
N ALA A 163 -9.81 -4.59 4.62
CA ALA A 163 -10.41 -3.70 3.61
C ALA A 163 -11.94 -3.79 3.53
N THR A 164 -12.54 -4.84 4.07
CA THR A 164 -14.00 -5.04 4.12
C THR A 164 -14.64 -4.58 5.45
N LYS A 165 -13.84 -4.10 6.39
CA LYS A 165 -14.30 -3.56 7.68
C LYS A 165 -14.52 -2.06 7.59
N SER A 166 -15.23 -1.53 8.59
CA SER A 166 -15.39 -0.09 8.78
C SER A 166 -14.30 0.47 9.68
N ILE A 167 -14.06 1.76 9.55
CA ILE A 167 -13.24 2.49 10.52
C ILE A 167 -13.95 2.45 11.87
N ASP A 168 -13.18 2.36 12.94
CA ASP A 168 -13.64 2.15 14.33
C ASP A 168 -14.17 0.76 14.65
N ASP A 169 -14.28 -0.16 13.68
CA ASP A 169 -14.56 -1.57 13.98
C ASP A 169 -13.46 -2.16 14.87
N THR A 170 -13.86 -3.10 15.72
CA THR A 170 -12.92 -3.92 16.49
C THR A 170 -12.93 -5.32 15.93
N VAL A 171 -11.75 -5.82 15.56
CA VAL A 171 -11.56 -7.19 15.06
C VAL A 171 -10.82 -8.02 16.10
N MET A 172 -11.13 -9.31 16.17
CA MET A 172 -10.43 -10.26 17.04
C MET A 172 -9.32 -10.92 16.22
N LEU A 173 -8.10 -10.77 16.66
CA LEU A 173 -6.93 -11.42 16.05
C LEU A 173 -6.50 -12.60 16.90
N VAL A 174 -6.21 -13.74 16.27
CA VAL A 174 -5.43 -14.82 16.90
C VAL A 174 -3.99 -14.62 16.53
N VAL A 175 -3.18 -14.31 17.51
CA VAL A 175 -1.76 -13.94 17.35
C VAL A 175 -0.90 -14.99 18.06
N LEU A 176 0.07 -15.55 17.36
CA LEU A 176 1.08 -16.40 17.98
C LEU A 176 2.14 -15.50 18.63
N LYS A 177 2.14 -15.48 19.95
CA LYS A 177 3.11 -14.73 20.77
C LYS A 177 4.00 -15.72 21.53
N GLN A 178 5.31 -15.65 21.27
CA GLN A 178 6.28 -16.54 21.98
C GLN A 178 5.88 -18.03 21.94
N GLY A 179 5.35 -18.48 20.80
CA GLY A 179 4.92 -19.88 20.61
C GLY A 179 3.52 -20.23 21.17
N SER A 180 2.77 -19.28 21.72
CA SER A 180 1.42 -19.50 22.27
C SER A 180 0.38 -18.65 21.54
N PRO A 181 -0.72 -19.24 21.00
CA PRO A 181 -1.83 -18.49 20.44
C PRO A 181 -2.50 -17.64 21.50
N THR A 182 -2.71 -16.36 21.21
CA THR A 182 -3.34 -15.37 22.08
C THR A 182 -4.39 -14.59 21.29
N GLU A 183 -5.56 -14.39 21.85
CA GLU A 183 -6.58 -13.54 21.25
C GLU A 183 -6.39 -12.09 21.66
N LEU A 184 -6.34 -11.20 20.67
CA LEU A 184 -6.18 -9.76 20.88
C LEU A 184 -7.26 -8.99 20.13
N ALA A 185 -7.89 -8.03 20.81
CA ALA A 185 -8.85 -7.11 20.20
C ALA A 185 -8.10 -5.93 19.58
N LEU A 186 -8.17 -5.79 18.27
CA LEU A 186 -7.57 -4.68 17.52
C LEU A 186 -8.66 -3.71 17.07
N LYS A 187 -8.61 -2.46 17.55
CA LYS A 187 -9.48 -1.40 17.05
C LYS A 187 -8.88 -0.81 15.77
N LEU A 188 -9.63 -0.87 14.68
CA LEU A 188 -9.24 -0.32 13.39
C LEU A 188 -9.42 1.20 13.39
N ASN A 189 -8.40 1.93 13.02
CA ASN A 189 -8.42 3.39 13.00
C ASN A 189 -8.20 3.92 11.57
N LEU A 190 -8.42 5.23 11.40
CA LEU A 190 -7.86 5.94 10.27
C LEU A 190 -6.34 5.95 10.35
N PRO A 191 -5.62 5.79 9.22
CA PRO A 191 -4.19 6.04 9.21
C PRO A 191 -3.92 7.49 9.64
N PRO A 192 -2.98 7.73 10.57
CA PRO A 192 -2.72 9.07 11.07
C PRO A 192 -2.02 9.94 10.02
N GLU A 193 -2.35 11.24 9.99
CA GLU A 193 -1.59 12.26 9.27
C GLU A 193 -0.59 12.94 10.24
N ASN A 194 0.33 12.14 10.74
CA ASN A 194 1.39 12.56 11.65
C ASN A 194 2.75 12.03 11.16
N PRO A 195 3.70 12.92 10.81
CA PRO A 195 3.58 14.38 10.83
C PRO A 195 2.56 14.92 9.81
N ALA A 196 2.02 16.13 10.07
CA ALA A 196 1.16 16.79 9.10
C ALA A 196 1.88 16.99 7.76
N ARG A 197 1.16 16.87 6.66
CA ARG A 197 1.69 16.82 5.28
C ARG A 197 2.64 17.96 4.93
N SER A 198 2.33 19.19 5.35
CA SER A 198 3.18 20.40 5.17
C SER A 198 3.73 20.57 3.76
N ILE A 199 2.84 20.58 2.74
CA ILE A 199 3.28 20.81 1.35
C ILE A 199 3.95 22.17 1.24
N THR A 200 5.23 22.16 0.85
CA THR A 200 6.06 23.38 0.84
C THR A 200 6.86 23.45 -0.45
N LYS A 201 6.76 24.58 -1.17
CA LYS A 201 7.68 24.91 -2.26
C LYS A 201 8.95 25.51 -1.65
N LEU A 202 10.09 24.93 -1.97
CA LEU A 202 11.38 25.37 -1.49
C LEU A 202 11.84 26.61 -2.28
N ASP A 203 11.96 27.73 -1.61
CA ASP A 203 12.44 28.99 -2.16
C ASP A 203 13.72 29.42 -1.48
N GLY A 204 14.63 30.07 -2.22
CA GLY A 204 15.90 30.55 -1.68
C GLY A 204 17.11 30.24 -2.57
N LYS A 205 18.31 30.61 -2.08
CA LYS A 205 19.57 30.41 -2.82
C LYS A 205 20.20 29.06 -2.46
N HIS A 206 19.57 27.98 -2.87
CA HIS A 206 20.05 26.60 -2.67
C HIS A 206 19.67 25.73 -3.87
N PRO A 207 20.28 24.55 -4.05
CA PRO A 207 20.06 23.69 -5.23
C PRO A 207 18.62 23.23 -5.42
N PHE A 208 17.81 23.21 -4.37
CA PHE A 208 16.43 22.69 -4.39
C PHE A 208 15.39 23.79 -4.62
N GLN A 209 15.78 25.00 -5.04
CA GLN A 209 14.83 26.07 -5.38
C GLN A 209 13.81 25.58 -6.40
N GLY A 210 12.51 25.81 -6.12
CA GLY A 210 11.40 25.42 -6.99
C GLY A 210 11.01 23.93 -6.90
N VAL A 211 11.62 23.16 -5.99
CA VAL A 211 11.18 21.83 -5.64
C VAL A 211 10.05 21.94 -4.61
N THR A 212 8.96 21.20 -4.81
CA THR A 212 7.88 21.09 -3.83
C THR A 212 8.02 19.78 -3.09
N VAL A 213 7.91 19.84 -1.77
CA VAL A 213 8.09 18.70 -0.88
C VAL A 213 6.92 18.56 0.07
N ALA A 214 6.74 17.36 0.63
CA ALA A 214 5.75 17.09 1.66
C ALA A 214 6.30 16.09 2.69
N ASN A 215 5.79 16.15 3.93
CA ASN A 215 6.03 15.10 4.92
C ASN A 215 5.29 13.82 4.52
N LEU A 216 5.97 12.70 4.64
CA LEU A 216 5.35 11.38 4.60
C LEU A 216 4.66 11.09 5.95
N SER A 217 3.48 10.50 5.86
CA SER A 217 2.70 10.01 6.99
C SER A 217 1.85 8.82 6.53
N PRO A 218 1.41 7.92 7.41
CA PRO A 218 0.61 6.76 6.99
C PRO A 218 -0.55 7.13 6.08
N ARG A 219 -1.30 8.20 6.39
CA ARG A 219 -2.43 8.65 5.58
C ARG A 219 -2.01 9.15 4.20
N TYR A 220 -0.98 9.99 4.15
CA TYR A 220 -0.50 10.52 2.88
C TYR A 220 0.13 9.45 2.01
N ASN A 221 0.83 8.50 2.63
CA ASN A 221 1.47 7.38 1.94
C ASN A 221 0.42 6.48 1.24
N GLU A 222 -0.72 6.22 1.89
CA GLU A 222 -1.82 5.51 1.25
C GLU A 222 -2.41 6.28 0.05
N GLU A 223 -2.57 7.60 0.16
CA GLU A 223 -3.07 8.42 -0.95
C GLU A 223 -2.16 8.39 -2.18
N ILE A 224 -0.85 8.29 -1.98
CA ILE A 224 0.14 8.24 -3.07
C ILE A 224 0.65 6.81 -3.37
N HIS A 225 0.01 5.80 -2.78
CA HIS A 225 0.25 4.36 -3.02
C HIS A 225 1.69 3.91 -2.77
N ILE A 226 2.29 4.36 -1.69
CA ILE A 226 3.59 3.88 -1.20
C ILE A 226 3.42 3.18 0.15
N ASP A 227 4.50 2.59 0.62
CA ASP A 227 4.58 1.96 1.93
C ASP A 227 4.04 2.86 3.04
N SER A 228 2.98 2.42 3.74
CA SER A 228 2.28 3.20 4.77
C SER A 228 3.17 3.53 5.99
N MET A 229 4.24 2.77 6.20
CA MET A 229 5.18 2.98 7.31
C MET A 229 6.36 3.87 6.94
N LYS A 230 6.48 4.24 5.67
CA LYS A 230 7.58 5.08 5.19
C LYS A 230 7.50 6.48 5.77
N THR A 231 8.64 6.97 6.27
CA THR A 231 8.79 8.31 6.86
C THR A 231 9.79 9.15 6.06
N GLY A 232 9.78 10.46 6.29
CA GLY A 232 10.71 11.41 5.66
C GLY A 232 10.00 12.47 4.82
N VAL A 233 10.74 13.10 3.93
CA VAL A 233 10.27 14.23 3.11
C VAL A 233 10.35 13.85 1.64
N ILE A 234 9.17 13.71 1.00
CA ILE A 234 9.05 13.32 -0.40
C ILE A 234 8.99 14.53 -1.33
N ILE A 235 9.57 14.40 -2.52
CA ILE A 235 9.45 15.39 -3.60
C ILE A 235 8.16 15.12 -4.38
N THR A 236 7.25 16.11 -4.37
CA THR A 236 5.93 16.03 -5.00
C THR A 236 5.82 16.80 -6.31
N ALA A 237 6.66 17.83 -6.52
CA ALA A 237 6.75 18.56 -7.78
C ALA A 237 8.14 19.20 -7.95
N ILE A 238 8.53 19.45 -9.20
CA ILE A 238 9.76 20.16 -9.55
C ILE A 238 9.41 21.15 -10.66
N ASP A 239 9.69 22.44 -10.43
CA ASP A 239 9.47 23.47 -11.43
C ASP A 239 10.49 23.31 -12.58
N GLY A 240 9.97 23.22 -13.81
CA GLY A 240 10.76 22.90 -15.00
C GLY A 240 11.85 23.92 -15.36
N ALA A 241 11.76 25.15 -14.85
CA ALA A 241 12.75 26.21 -15.08
C ALA A 241 13.94 26.20 -14.11
N THR A 242 13.99 25.24 -13.19
CA THR A 242 14.98 25.18 -12.12
C THR A 242 16.19 24.30 -12.43
N PRO A 243 17.35 24.52 -11.76
CA PRO A 243 18.50 23.64 -11.90
C PRO A 243 18.18 22.18 -11.55
N ALA A 244 17.32 21.93 -10.56
CA ALA A 244 16.88 20.59 -10.19
C ALA A 244 16.24 19.84 -11.36
N ALA A 245 15.37 20.51 -12.14
CA ALA A 245 14.77 19.94 -13.33
C ALA A 245 15.78 19.77 -14.47
N GLN A 246 16.65 20.77 -14.71
CA GLN A 246 17.59 20.77 -15.83
C GLN A 246 18.68 19.70 -15.67
N TYR A 247 19.19 19.51 -14.46
CA TYR A 247 20.29 18.57 -14.19
C TYR A 247 19.82 17.21 -13.66
N GLY A 248 18.58 17.08 -13.19
CA GLY A 248 17.94 15.82 -12.80
C GLY A 248 18.58 15.10 -11.62
N TYR A 249 19.28 15.81 -10.74
CA TYR A 249 19.90 15.22 -9.53
C TYR A 249 18.87 14.80 -8.48
N VAL A 250 17.67 15.40 -8.50
CA VAL A 250 16.49 14.95 -7.76
C VAL A 250 15.33 14.69 -8.73
N ARG A 251 14.40 13.81 -8.34
CA ARG A 251 13.25 13.43 -9.17
C ARG A 251 11.99 13.38 -8.31
N LEU A 252 10.84 13.39 -8.97
CA LEU A 252 9.56 13.12 -8.32
C LEU A 252 9.61 11.76 -7.61
N GLY A 253 9.12 11.71 -6.39
CA GLY A 253 9.09 10.52 -5.55
C GLY A 253 10.39 10.23 -4.81
N ASP A 254 11.47 11.00 -5.02
CA ASP A 254 12.65 10.91 -4.15
C ASP A 254 12.29 11.32 -2.72
N VAL A 255 12.81 10.60 -1.74
CA VAL A 255 12.65 10.91 -0.33
C VAL A 255 13.97 11.38 0.25
N PHE A 256 14.01 12.58 0.78
CA PHE A 256 15.20 13.11 1.45
C PHE A 256 15.50 12.32 2.72
N VAL A 257 16.76 11.89 2.87
CA VAL A 257 17.28 11.18 4.04
C VAL A 257 18.24 12.05 4.82
N LEU A 258 19.08 12.81 4.10
CA LEU A 258 20.13 13.64 4.69
C LEU A 258 20.40 14.84 3.79
N VAL A 259 20.63 16.02 4.39
CA VAL A 259 21.12 17.22 3.72
C VAL A 259 22.18 17.87 4.62
N ASN A 260 23.37 18.12 4.07
CA ASN A 260 24.52 18.74 4.78
C ASN A 260 24.79 18.10 6.16
N SER A 261 24.82 16.76 6.20
CA SER A 261 25.03 15.96 7.42
C SER A 261 23.88 16.01 8.44
N GLN A 262 22.77 16.69 8.15
CA GLN A 262 21.56 16.67 8.98
C GLN A 262 20.59 15.64 8.46
N ARG A 263 20.09 14.80 9.34
CA ARG A 263 19.00 13.87 9.03
C ARG A 263 17.71 14.64 8.78
N ILE A 264 16.95 14.23 7.78
CA ILE A 264 15.71 14.89 7.37
C ILE A 264 14.55 13.95 7.67
N ASP A 265 13.86 14.22 8.74
CA ASP A 265 12.64 13.49 9.12
C ASP A 265 11.38 14.27 8.76
N THR A 266 11.46 15.62 8.72
CA THR A 266 10.34 16.52 8.41
C THR A 266 10.73 17.64 7.45
N VAL A 267 9.72 18.26 6.82
CA VAL A 267 9.91 19.49 6.00
C VAL A 267 10.56 20.60 6.82
N ALA A 268 10.25 20.69 8.12
CA ALA A 268 10.88 21.69 9.01
C ALA A 268 12.40 21.44 9.16
N ASP A 269 12.83 20.17 9.24
CA ASP A 269 14.26 19.83 9.30
C ASP A 269 14.95 20.18 7.97
N LEU A 270 14.30 19.86 6.85
CA LEU A 270 14.81 20.22 5.53
C LEU A 270 14.98 21.74 5.40
N MET A 271 13.94 22.51 5.72
CA MET A 271 14.00 23.99 5.68
C MET A 271 15.14 24.52 6.52
N ARG A 272 15.28 24.03 7.76
CA ARG A 272 16.37 24.42 8.67
C ARG A 272 17.75 24.09 8.10
N SER A 273 17.90 22.94 7.45
CA SER A 273 19.17 22.53 6.82
C SER A 273 19.55 23.40 5.62
N LEU A 274 18.58 24.09 5.00
CA LEU A 274 18.74 24.95 3.83
C LEU A 274 18.90 26.44 4.20
N GLU A 275 18.64 26.85 5.44
CA GLU A 275 18.83 28.25 5.91
C GLU A 275 20.32 28.66 5.86
N ALA A 276 21.22 27.75 6.13
CA ALA A 276 22.65 27.99 6.03
C ALA A 276 23.09 27.96 4.56
N THR A 277 23.46 29.12 4.01
CA THR A 277 24.04 29.20 2.67
C THR A 277 25.37 28.46 2.65
N SER A 278 25.51 27.46 1.79
CA SER A 278 26.72 26.68 1.62
C SER A 278 27.22 26.76 0.18
N GLU A 279 28.55 26.78 0.00
CA GLU A 279 29.16 26.66 -1.34
C GLU A 279 29.10 25.21 -1.88
N GLN A 280 28.93 24.27 -0.98
CA GLN A 280 28.80 22.85 -1.29
C GLN A 280 27.60 22.24 -0.55
N TYR A 281 26.78 21.49 -1.28
CA TYR A 281 25.68 20.71 -0.73
C TYR A 281 25.95 19.23 -0.92
N ILE A 282 25.85 18.46 0.16
CA ILE A 282 25.86 16.99 0.12
C ILE A 282 24.51 16.53 0.61
N PHE A 283 23.84 15.70 -0.16
CA PHE A 283 22.54 15.19 0.24
C PHE A 283 22.35 13.74 -0.16
N ARG A 284 21.51 13.04 0.58
CA ARG A 284 21.09 11.67 0.30
C ARG A 284 19.59 11.64 0.07
N VAL A 285 19.20 10.92 -0.97
CA VAL A 285 17.80 10.64 -1.26
C VAL A 285 17.62 9.14 -1.48
N GLU A 286 16.49 8.64 -1.04
CA GLU A 286 16.04 7.31 -1.43
C GLU A 286 15.22 7.43 -2.70
N ARG A 287 15.59 6.68 -3.73
CA ARG A 287 14.94 6.60 -5.04
C ARG A 287 14.60 5.15 -5.35
N GLN A 288 13.33 4.79 -5.36
CA GLN A 288 12.87 3.42 -5.66
C GLN A 288 13.59 2.34 -4.83
N GLY A 289 13.74 2.58 -3.53
CA GLY A 289 14.40 1.67 -2.60
C GLY A 289 15.94 1.69 -2.63
N ARG A 290 16.57 2.56 -3.45
CA ARG A 290 18.02 2.72 -3.52
C ARG A 290 18.46 4.04 -2.90
N LEU A 291 19.53 3.99 -2.13
CA LEU A 291 20.10 5.20 -1.52
C LEU A 291 21.12 5.83 -2.45
N LEU A 292 20.88 7.09 -2.81
CA LEU A 292 21.76 7.89 -3.65
C LEU A 292 22.38 9.03 -2.84
N GLU A 293 23.69 9.21 -2.96
CA GLU A 293 24.38 10.39 -2.44
C GLU A 293 24.78 11.31 -3.58
N CYS A 294 24.46 12.58 -3.45
CA CYS A 294 24.80 13.61 -4.42
C CYS A 294 25.60 14.73 -3.74
N GLY A 295 26.67 15.17 -4.41
CA GLY A 295 27.40 16.38 -4.07
C GLY A 295 27.23 17.44 -5.16
N ILE A 296 26.90 18.66 -4.77
CA ILE A 296 26.80 19.83 -5.65
C ILE A 296 27.76 20.89 -5.15
N GLN A 297 28.69 21.33 -6.03
CA GLN A 297 29.59 22.43 -5.77
C GLN A 297 29.69 23.33 -7.02
N GLY A 298 29.13 24.53 -6.92
CA GLY A 298 28.97 25.40 -8.09
C GLY A 298 28.18 24.74 -9.22
N ARG A 299 28.81 24.49 -10.38
CA ARG A 299 28.19 23.77 -11.51
C ARG A 299 28.54 22.27 -11.55
N SER A 300 29.38 21.81 -10.64
CA SER A 300 29.76 20.39 -10.58
C SER A 300 28.73 19.61 -9.78
N ILE A 301 28.18 18.55 -10.39
CA ILE A 301 27.22 17.64 -9.76
C ILE A 301 27.77 16.23 -9.91
N ARG A 302 27.84 15.51 -8.81
CA ARG A 302 28.24 14.10 -8.77
C ARG A 302 27.24 13.33 -7.92
N CYS A 303 26.61 12.32 -8.51
CA CYS A 303 25.71 11.42 -7.80
C CYS A 303 26.19 9.98 -7.97
N GLY A 304 26.07 9.21 -6.91
CA GLY A 304 26.37 7.78 -6.90
C GLY A 304 25.45 7.03 -5.97
N GLU A 305 25.23 5.75 -6.27
CA GLU A 305 24.52 4.85 -5.37
C GLU A 305 25.47 4.45 -4.22
N ILE A 306 24.97 4.49 -3.00
CA ILE A 306 25.69 4.03 -1.82
C ILE A 306 25.00 2.78 -1.28
N ARG A 307 25.83 1.83 -0.85
CA ARG A 307 25.37 0.54 -0.30
C ARG A 307 25.10 0.64 1.20
#